data_8930a25ccddc339e861fc40b4fe9df83
#
_entry.id   8930a25ccddc339e861fc40b4fe9df83
#
_cell.length_a   1.000
_cell.length_b   1.000
_cell.length_c   1.000
_cell.angle_alpha   90.00
_cell.angle_beta   90.00
_cell.angle_gamma   90.00
#
_symmetry.space_group_name_H-M   'P 1'
#
loop_
_entity.id
_entity.type
_entity.pdbx_description
1 polymer ?
#
loop_
_entity_poly.entity_id
_entity_poly.type
_entity_poly.pdbx_seq_one_letter_code
_entity_poly.pdbx_strand_id
1 'polypeptide(L)'
;MIMVDNVYLGNPNLKKANTPIEFSEENIIEFLKCKDDPVYFAKKYIKIVSLDEGLVPFDLYPFQEKLVNNFHRERFNICKMPRQTGKSTTVVSYLLHYAIFNDSVNIGILANKAKIAMDLLGRLQTAYENLPKWMQQGIIAWNKGSLELDNGSKILAASTSASAVRGMSFNILFLDEFAFVPNHVADDFFASVYPTX
;
A
#
# COMPACT_ATOMS: atom_id res chain seq x y z
N MET A 1 25.53 6.55 -18.65
CA MET A 1 26.03 5.49 -17.73
C MET A 1 25.14 5.51 -16.49
N ILE A 2 24.21 4.58 -16.40
CA ILE A 2 23.30 4.49 -15.23
C ILE A 2 24.16 4.03 -14.07
N MET A 3 24.31 4.86 -13.06
CA MET A 3 25.08 4.47 -11.88
C MET A 3 24.33 3.34 -11.16
N VAL A 4 24.92 2.18 -11.15
CA VAL A 4 24.37 0.94 -10.57
C VAL A 4 24.07 1.09 -9.06
N ASP A 5 24.61 2.13 -8.44
CA ASP A 5 24.53 2.33 -6.98
C ASP A 5 23.17 2.88 -6.49
N ASN A 6 22.32 3.36 -7.39
CA ASN A 6 21.06 4.04 -7.01
C ASN A 6 19.84 3.14 -7.08
N VAL A 7 20.02 1.84 -7.38
CA VAL A 7 18.93 0.88 -7.49
C VAL A 7 19.06 -0.22 -6.44
N TYR A 8 17.91 -0.70 -5.94
CA TYR A 8 17.89 -1.73 -4.90
C TYR A 8 18.16 -3.11 -5.51
N LEU A 9 19.25 -3.74 -5.05
CA LEU A 9 19.67 -5.09 -5.49
C LEU A 9 19.71 -5.24 -7.02
N GLY A 10 20.09 -4.17 -7.74
CA GLY A 10 20.22 -4.21 -9.19
C GLY A 10 18.92 -4.11 -9.98
N ASN A 11 17.78 -3.91 -9.32
CA ASN A 11 16.51 -3.77 -10.00
C ASN A 11 16.29 -2.30 -10.43
N PRO A 12 16.26 -2.01 -11.76
CA PRO A 12 16.14 -0.62 -12.23
C PRO A 12 14.81 0.05 -11.87
N ASN A 13 13.80 -0.73 -11.47
CA ASN A 13 12.49 -0.20 -11.10
C ASN A 13 12.39 0.17 -9.61
N LEU A 14 13.41 -0.15 -8.82
CA LEU A 14 13.41 0.07 -7.38
C LEU A 14 14.51 1.03 -6.98
N LYS A 15 14.15 2.20 -6.46
CA LYS A 15 15.11 3.17 -5.94
C LYS A 15 15.69 2.65 -4.61
N LYS A 16 17.00 2.70 -4.47
CA LYS A 16 17.67 2.32 -3.23
C LYS A 16 17.50 3.39 -2.15
N ALA A 17 17.47 2.97 -0.90
CA ALA A 17 17.36 3.88 0.24
C ALA A 17 18.50 4.90 0.24
N ASN A 18 18.20 6.09 0.73
CA ASN A 18 19.14 7.21 0.86
C ASN A 18 19.72 7.68 -0.47
N THR A 19 19.07 7.38 -1.60
CA THR A 19 19.46 7.92 -2.90
C THR A 19 18.99 9.37 -3.00
N PRO A 20 19.88 10.33 -3.23
CA PRO A 20 19.45 11.73 -3.39
C PRO A 20 18.46 11.89 -4.55
N ILE A 21 17.48 12.72 -4.35
CA ILE A 21 16.48 13.05 -5.39
C ILE A 21 16.66 14.52 -5.75
N GLU A 22 16.82 14.79 -7.03
CA GLU A 22 16.75 16.16 -7.53
C GLU A 22 15.31 16.43 -7.94
N PHE A 23 14.64 17.29 -7.18
CA PHE A 23 13.28 17.71 -7.50
C PHE A 23 13.33 18.99 -8.32
N SER A 24 12.66 18.97 -9.48
CA SER A 24 12.32 20.20 -10.16
C SER A 24 11.17 20.90 -9.42
N GLU A 25 10.98 22.19 -9.69
CA GLU A 25 9.83 22.93 -9.13
C GLU A 25 8.50 22.23 -9.47
N GLU A 26 8.40 21.73 -10.72
CA GLU A 26 7.22 21.00 -11.16
C GLU A 26 7.01 19.72 -10.35
N ASN A 27 8.09 19.00 -10.06
CA ASN A 27 8.01 17.77 -9.24
C ASN A 27 7.53 18.08 -7.82
N ILE A 28 7.97 19.19 -7.24
CA ILE A 28 7.55 19.60 -5.89
C ILE A 28 6.04 19.88 -5.87
N ILE A 29 5.57 20.69 -6.84
CA ILE A 29 4.15 21.04 -6.95
C ILE A 29 3.31 19.77 -7.13
N GLU A 30 3.74 18.88 -8.02
CA GLU A 30 3.05 17.64 -8.31
C GLU A 30 3.03 16.70 -7.10
N PHE A 31 4.15 16.62 -6.37
CA PHE A 31 4.24 15.79 -5.15
C PHE A 31 3.25 16.27 -4.10
N LEU A 32 3.17 17.60 -3.89
CA LEU A 32 2.23 18.16 -2.91
C LEU A 32 0.77 17.92 -3.33
N LYS A 33 0.48 18.06 -4.63
CA LYS A 33 -0.86 17.78 -5.15
C LYS A 33 -1.25 16.31 -4.94
N CYS A 34 -0.34 15.39 -5.20
CA CYS A 34 -0.57 13.96 -4.96
C CYS A 34 -0.74 13.65 -3.47
N LYS A 35 0.04 14.31 -2.62
CA LYS A 35 -0.06 14.14 -1.16
C LYS A 35 -1.46 14.52 -0.67
N ASP A 36 -1.99 15.62 -1.15
CA ASP A 36 -3.28 16.16 -0.68
C ASP A 36 -4.49 15.46 -1.31
N ASP A 37 -4.31 14.81 -2.47
CA ASP A 37 -5.41 14.19 -3.20
C ASP A 37 -5.06 12.75 -3.60
N PRO A 38 -5.46 11.76 -2.76
CA PRO A 38 -5.17 10.36 -3.07
C PRO A 38 -5.91 9.84 -4.32
N VAL A 39 -7.04 10.44 -4.70
CA VAL A 39 -7.74 10.07 -5.94
C VAL A 39 -6.94 10.54 -7.15
N TYR A 40 -6.45 11.77 -7.12
CA TYR A 40 -5.58 12.29 -8.18
C TYR A 40 -4.34 11.43 -8.34
N PHE A 41 -3.67 11.10 -7.22
CA PHE A 41 -2.50 10.23 -7.22
C PHE A 41 -2.83 8.87 -7.88
N ALA A 42 -3.94 8.26 -7.48
CA ALA A 42 -4.32 6.94 -8.00
C ALA A 42 -4.56 6.99 -9.52
N LYS A 43 -5.33 7.96 -9.99
CA LYS A 43 -5.64 8.10 -11.42
C LYS A 43 -4.41 8.36 -12.28
N LYS A 44 -3.50 9.18 -11.78
CA LYS A 44 -2.36 9.62 -12.60
C LYS A 44 -1.17 8.66 -12.55
N TYR A 45 -0.91 8.05 -11.40
CA TYR A 45 0.33 7.32 -11.18
C TYR A 45 0.18 5.82 -10.92
N ILE A 46 -0.99 5.37 -10.48
CA ILE A 46 -1.16 3.94 -10.22
C ILE A 46 -1.43 3.21 -11.54
N LYS A 47 -0.67 2.13 -11.74
CA LYS A 47 -0.90 1.21 -12.85
C LYS A 47 -1.28 -0.15 -12.29
N ILE A 48 -2.18 -0.81 -12.97
CA ILE A 48 -2.70 -2.12 -12.57
C ILE A 48 -2.52 -3.11 -13.71
N VAL A 49 -2.50 -4.39 -13.37
CA VAL A 49 -2.39 -5.45 -14.39
C VAL A 49 -3.80 -5.85 -14.83
N SER A 50 -4.11 -5.57 -16.08
CA SER A 50 -5.31 -6.05 -16.76
C SER A 50 -5.02 -7.41 -17.39
N LEU A 51 -5.99 -8.31 -17.39
CA LEU A 51 -5.83 -9.64 -18.03
C LEU A 51 -5.71 -9.53 -19.55
N ASP A 52 -6.35 -8.52 -20.13
CA ASP A 52 -6.44 -8.39 -21.59
C ASP A 52 -5.38 -7.44 -22.16
N GLU A 53 -5.03 -6.40 -21.42
CA GLU A 53 -4.20 -5.30 -21.93
C GLU A 53 -2.84 -5.18 -21.24
N GLY A 54 -2.58 -6.02 -20.23
CA GLY A 54 -1.33 -5.93 -19.47
C GLY A 54 -1.35 -4.78 -18.47
N LEU A 55 -0.30 -3.97 -18.44
CA LEU A 55 -0.17 -2.87 -17.47
C LEU A 55 -0.90 -1.63 -17.98
N VAL A 56 -1.96 -1.22 -17.28
CA VAL A 56 -2.81 -0.08 -17.67
C VAL A 56 -2.96 0.91 -16.51
N PRO A 57 -3.25 2.20 -16.79
CA PRO A 57 -3.57 3.16 -15.74
C PRO A 57 -4.80 2.72 -14.95
N PHE A 58 -4.82 3.06 -13.66
CA PHE A 58 -5.97 2.74 -12.79
C PHE A 58 -7.05 3.82 -12.94
N ASP A 59 -7.97 3.59 -13.88
CA ASP A 59 -9.09 4.50 -14.11
C ASP A 59 -10.21 4.16 -13.12
N LEU A 60 -10.30 4.91 -12.02
CA LEU A 60 -11.23 4.64 -10.94
C LEU A 60 -12.68 4.92 -11.36
N TYR A 61 -13.56 3.97 -11.05
CA TYR A 61 -15.00 4.21 -11.12
C TYR A 61 -15.42 5.19 -10.01
N PRO A 62 -16.52 5.92 -10.18
CA PRO A 62 -16.97 6.89 -9.15
C PRO A 62 -17.12 6.30 -7.74
N PHE A 63 -17.55 5.05 -7.62
CA PHE A 63 -17.67 4.42 -6.30
C PHE A 63 -16.30 4.14 -5.69
N GLN A 64 -15.26 3.88 -6.50
CA GLN A 64 -13.89 3.68 -6.02
C GLN A 64 -13.28 5.01 -5.56
N GLU A 65 -13.56 6.09 -6.27
CA GLU A 65 -13.14 7.44 -5.82
C GLU A 65 -13.75 7.76 -4.46
N LYS A 66 -15.05 7.45 -4.31
CA LYS A 66 -15.75 7.66 -3.02
C LYS A 66 -15.10 6.82 -1.91
N LEU A 67 -14.70 5.56 -2.21
CA LEU A 67 -14.00 4.73 -1.24
C LEU A 67 -12.67 5.35 -0.81
N VAL A 68 -11.85 5.79 -1.77
CA VAL A 68 -10.55 6.40 -1.49
C VAL A 68 -10.73 7.63 -0.59
N ASN A 69 -11.70 8.47 -0.93
CA ASN A 69 -12.01 9.67 -0.12
C ASN A 69 -12.49 9.30 1.28
N ASN A 70 -13.28 8.24 1.42
CA ASN A 70 -13.71 7.77 2.74
C ASN A 70 -12.53 7.25 3.56
N PHE A 71 -11.62 6.46 2.97
CA PHE A 71 -10.42 5.99 3.66
C PHE A 71 -9.57 7.16 4.16
N HIS A 72 -9.55 8.26 3.41
CA HIS A 72 -8.75 9.43 3.76
C HIS A 72 -9.36 10.25 4.92
N ARG A 73 -10.70 10.26 5.03
CA ARG A 73 -11.41 11.08 6.02
C ARG A 73 -11.82 10.32 7.28
N GLU A 74 -12.17 9.04 7.12
CA GLU A 74 -12.84 8.30 8.18
C GLU A 74 -11.89 7.31 8.85
N ARG A 75 -11.88 7.31 10.17
CA ARG A 75 -11.02 6.41 10.94
C ARG A 75 -11.38 4.94 10.73
N PHE A 76 -12.67 4.61 10.63
CA PHE A 76 -13.14 3.23 10.47
C PHE A 76 -13.99 3.10 9.21
N ASN A 77 -13.70 2.08 8.42
CA ASN A 77 -14.41 1.82 7.18
C ASN A 77 -14.79 0.34 7.09
N ILE A 78 -16.05 0.07 6.76
CA ILE A 78 -16.52 -1.29 6.45
C ILE A 78 -17.02 -1.30 5.01
N CYS A 79 -16.35 -2.09 4.17
CA CYS A 79 -16.63 -2.14 2.74
C CYS A 79 -17.30 -3.47 2.38
N LYS A 80 -18.63 -3.45 2.28
CA LYS A 80 -19.40 -4.61 1.83
C LYS A 80 -19.65 -4.46 0.32
N MET A 81 -18.93 -5.25 -0.46
CA MET A 81 -18.96 -5.13 -1.92
C MET A 81 -18.88 -6.50 -2.59
N PRO A 82 -19.47 -6.66 -3.78
CA PRO A 82 -19.34 -7.90 -4.54
C PRO A 82 -17.87 -8.23 -4.89
N ARG A 83 -17.64 -9.47 -5.28
CA ARG A 83 -16.33 -9.87 -5.83
C ARG A 83 -16.10 -9.18 -7.17
N GLN A 84 -14.84 -9.04 -7.55
CA GLN A 84 -14.41 -8.50 -8.86
C GLN A 84 -14.83 -7.04 -9.11
N THR A 85 -15.03 -6.26 -8.06
CA THR A 85 -15.34 -4.82 -8.18
C THR A 85 -14.08 -3.93 -8.06
N GLY A 86 -12.89 -4.54 -8.03
CA GLY A 86 -11.66 -3.78 -7.86
C GLY A 86 -11.43 -3.25 -6.45
N LYS A 87 -12.19 -3.74 -5.47
CA LYS A 87 -12.09 -3.33 -4.07
C LYS A 87 -10.64 -3.40 -3.56
N SER A 88 -10.02 -4.56 -3.70
CA SER A 88 -8.66 -4.78 -3.17
C SER A 88 -7.63 -3.88 -3.85
N THR A 89 -7.76 -3.66 -5.15
CA THR A 89 -6.90 -2.74 -5.90
C THR A 89 -7.07 -1.30 -5.42
N THR A 90 -8.31 -0.89 -5.16
CA THR A 90 -8.62 0.45 -4.63
C THR A 90 -7.96 0.65 -3.26
N VAL A 91 -8.10 -0.33 -2.36
CA VAL A 91 -7.48 -0.25 -1.03
C VAL A 91 -5.95 -0.21 -1.15
N VAL A 92 -5.37 -1.11 -1.95
CA VAL A 92 -3.91 -1.18 -2.14
C VAL A 92 -3.36 0.16 -2.66
N SER A 93 -4.06 0.78 -3.61
CA SER A 93 -3.70 2.11 -4.12
C SER A 93 -3.64 3.15 -3.00
N TYR A 94 -4.63 3.17 -2.12
CA TYR A 94 -4.66 4.09 -0.98
C TYR A 94 -3.53 3.76 0.04
N LEU A 95 -3.29 2.49 0.32
CA LEU A 95 -2.21 2.09 1.24
C LEU A 95 -0.84 2.54 0.72
N LEU A 96 -0.61 2.43 -0.59
CA LEU A 96 0.63 2.90 -1.19
C LEU A 96 0.76 4.42 -1.07
N HIS A 97 -0.31 5.16 -1.37
CA HIS A 97 -0.36 6.61 -1.17
C HIS A 97 0.03 6.96 0.27
N TYR A 98 -0.61 6.30 1.23
CA TYR A 98 -0.38 6.60 2.64
C TYR A 98 1.09 6.35 3.04
N ALA A 99 1.67 5.25 2.58
CA ALA A 99 3.06 4.90 2.89
C ALA A 99 4.07 5.89 2.28
N ILE A 100 3.78 6.39 1.06
CA ILE A 100 4.70 7.32 0.36
C ILE A 100 4.66 8.72 1.00
N PHE A 101 3.47 9.19 1.34
CA PHE A 101 3.26 10.60 1.71
C PHE A 101 3.23 10.84 3.22
N ASN A 102 3.40 9.80 4.04
CA ASN A 102 3.49 9.91 5.50
C ASN A 102 4.73 9.18 6.01
N ASP A 103 5.45 9.83 6.90
CA ASP A 103 6.69 9.27 7.45
C ASP A 103 6.41 8.35 8.64
N SER A 104 7.22 7.31 8.76
CA SER A 104 7.25 6.43 9.94
C SER A 104 5.89 5.79 10.28
N VAL A 105 5.14 5.38 9.25
CA VAL A 105 3.85 4.74 9.44
C VAL A 105 3.96 3.23 9.29
N ASN A 106 3.18 2.50 10.09
CA ASN A 106 3.06 1.05 10.04
C ASN A 106 1.70 0.68 9.45
N ILE A 107 1.72 -0.12 8.39
CA ILE A 107 0.50 -0.57 7.69
C ILE A 107 0.44 -2.09 7.72
N GLY A 108 -0.67 -2.64 8.16
CA GLY A 108 -0.92 -4.08 8.15
C GLY A 108 -1.92 -4.48 7.09
N ILE A 109 -1.55 -5.43 6.23
CA ILE A 109 -2.46 -6.09 5.29
C ILE A 109 -2.70 -7.50 5.84
N LEU A 110 -3.89 -7.75 6.34
CA LEU A 110 -4.20 -9.00 7.03
C LEU A 110 -5.36 -9.72 6.34
N ALA A 111 -5.26 -11.03 6.23
CA ALA A 111 -6.30 -11.87 5.67
C ALA A 111 -6.37 -13.19 6.44
N ASN A 112 -7.40 -14.00 6.20
CA ASN A 112 -7.52 -15.30 6.85
C ASN A 112 -6.36 -16.25 6.48
N LYS A 113 -5.73 -16.03 5.31
CA LYS A 113 -4.55 -16.81 4.87
C LYS A 113 -3.42 -15.85 4.50
N ALA A 114 -2.20 -16.17 4.94
CA ALA A 114 -1.02 -15.34 4.66
C ALA A 114 -0.81 -15.14 3.15
N LYS A 115 -1.06 -16.18 2.35
CA LYS A 115 -0.91 -16.07 0.88
C LYS A 115 -1.76 -14.96 0.29
N ILE A 116 -3.01 -14.82 0.76
CA ILE A 116 -3.92 -13.75 0.27
C ILE A 116 -3.33 -12.37 0.60
N ALA A 117 -2.87 -12.20 1.83
CA ALA A 117 -2.25 -10.93 2.25
C ALA A 117 -0.99 -10.63 1.42
N MET A 118 -0.16 -11.65 1.16
CA MET A 118 1.06 -11.49 0.35
C MET A 118 0.72 -11.15 -1.11
N ASP A 119 -0.35 -11.72 -1.67
CA ASP A 119 -0.79 -11.38 -3.03
C ASP A 119 -1.24 -9.91 -3.11
N LEU A 120 -1.88 -9.40 -2.06
CA LEU A 120 -2.26 -7.97 -1.98
C LEU A 120 -1.03 -7.08 -1.89
N LEU A 121 -0.05 -7.45 -1.06
CA LEU A 121 1.22 -6.72 -1.00
C LEU A 121 1.94 -6.75 -2.35
N GLY A 122 1.90 -7.87 -3.05
CA GLY A 122 2.49 -7.99 -4.39
C GLY A 122 1.88 -7.00 -5.39
N ARG A 123 0.57 -6.77 -5.32
CA ARG A 123 -0.09 -5.75 -6.16
C ARG A 123 0.41 -4.35 -5.81
N LEU A 124 0.56 -4.06 -4.52
CA LEU A 124 1.12 -2.80 -4.05
C LEU A 124 2.54 -2.61 -4.56
N GLN A 125 3.35 -3.66 -4.49
CA GLN A 125 4.72 -3.65 -4.99
C GLN A 125 4.77 -3.39 -6.50
N THR A 126 3.89 -3.99 -7.28
CA THR A 126 3.78 -3.72 -8.72
C THR A 126 3.44 -2.24 -8.97
N ALA A 127 2.51 -1.69 -8.22
CA ALA A 127 2.16 -0.27 -8.35
C ALA A 127 3.36 0.62 -8.00
N TYR A 128 4.09 0.31 -6.94
CA TYR A 128 5.30 1.05 -6.55
C TYR A 128 6.35 1.05 -7.66
N GLU A 129 6.62 -0.12 -8.26
CA GLU A 129 7.64 -0.25 -9.32
C GLU A 129 7.36 0.64 -10.53
N ASN A 130 6.10 1.01 -10.75
CA ASN A 130 5.68 1.83 -11.88
C ASN A 130 5.58 3.32 -11.57
N LEU A 131 5.90 3.73 -10.34
CA LEU A 131 5.95 5.15 -9.98
C LEU A 131 7.21 5.79 -10.57
N PRO A 132 7.15 7.09 -10.93
CA PRO A 132 8.37 7.79 -11.33
C PRO A 132 9.39 7.83 -10.18
N LYS A 133 10.68 7.77 -10.50
CA LYS A 133 11.74 7.68 -9.50
C LYS A 133 11.73 8.84 -8.50
N TRP A 134 11.37 10.05 -8.97
CA TRP A 134 11.33 11.20 -8.08
C TRP A 134 10.22 11.08 -7.02
N MET A 135 9.21 10.24 -7.26
CA MET A 135 8.11 10.01 -6.30
C MET A 135 8.37 8.82 -5.37
N GLN A 136 9.24 7.89 -5.77
CA GLN A 136 9.52 6.71 -4.97
C GLN A 136 10.29 7.09 -3.70
N GLN A 137 9.81 6.65 -2.54
CA GLN A 137 10.65 6.54 -1.35
C GLN A 137 11.62 5.38 -1.57
N GLY A 138 12.87 5.51 -1.14
CA GLY A 138 13.86 4.46 -1.37
C GLY A 138 13.52 3.17 -0.60
N ILE A 139 14.01 2.05 -1.11
CA ILE A 139 13.73 0.73 -0.54
C ILE A 139 14.82 0.35 0.48
N ILE A 140 14.40 0.01 1.70
CA ILE A 140 15.26 -0.59 2.72
C ILE A 140 15.10 -2.12 2.68
N ALA A 141 13.84 -2.61 2.61
CA ALA A 141 13.55 -4.05 2.54
C ALA A 141 12.40 -4.29 1.56
N TRP A 142 12.54 -5.35 0.76
CA TRP A 142 11.57 -5.71 -0.27
C TRP A 142 11.40 -7.24 -0.27
N ASN A 143 10.35 -7.71 0.38
CA ASN A 143 10.10 -9.14 0.56
C ASN A 143 8.67 -9.49 0.15
N LYS A 144 8.37 -10.77 0.05
CA LYS A 144 7.01 -11.23 -0.27
C LYS A 144 5.98 -10.85 0.81
N GLY A 145 6.43 -10.75 2.06
CA GLY A 145 5.54 -10.45 3.18
C GLY A 145 5.77 -9.10 3.83
N SER A 146 6.74 -8.31 3.35
CA SER A 146 7.03 -7.01 3.96
C SER A 146 7.72 -6.06 2.99
N LEU A 147 7.50 -4.78 3.22
CA LEU A 147 8.10 -3.68 2.47
C LEU A 147 8.49 -2.61 3.49
N GLU A 148 9.73 -2.12 3.39
CA GLU A 148 10.19 -1.02 4.25
C GLU A 148 10.82 0.07 3.38
N LEU A 149 10.37 1.30 3.60
CA LEU A 149 10.77 2.50 2.86
C LEU A 149 11.72 3.36 3.70
N ASP A 150 12.56 4.16 3.02
CA ASP A 150 13.54 5.02 3.71
C ASP A 150 12.94 6.21 4.44
N ASN A 151 11.63 6.51 4.22
CA ASN A 151 10.92 7.47 5.07
C ASN A 151 10.46 6.85 6.41
N GLY A 152 10.88 5.61 6.69
CA GLY A 152 10.55 4.90 7.93
C GLY A 152 9.24 4.13 7.87
N SER A 153 8.49 4.22 6.78
CA SER A 153 7.20 3.54 6.65
C SER A 153 7.39 2.06 6.34
N LYS A 154 6.53 1.23 6.92
CA LYS A 154 6.58 -0.22 6.80
C LYS A 154 5.21 -0.79 6.47
N ILE A 155 5.19 -1.80 5.61
CA ILE A 155 3.96 -2.53 5.27
C ILE A 155 4.22 -4.01 5.53
N LEU A 156 3.36 -4.62 6.35
CA LEU A 156 3.44 -6.05 6.69
C LEU A 156 2.20 -6.77 6.15
N ALA A 157 2.41 -7.89 5.47
CA ALA A 157 1.34 -8.77 5.01
C ALA A 157 1.39 -10.09 5.77
N ALA A 158 0.31 -10.44 6.47
CA ALA A 158 0.28 -11.62 7.33
C ALA A 158 -1.14 -12.20 7.45
N SER A 159 -1.25 -13.39 8.03
CA SER A 159 -2.56 -13.90 8.42
C SER A 159 -3.01 -13.24 9.72
N THR A 160 -4.32 -13.15 9.93
CA THR A 160 -4.90 -12.59 11.16
C THR A 160 -4.53 -13.40 12.41
N SER A 161 -4.15 -14.67 12.23
CA SER A 161 -3.72 -15.55 13.32
C SER A 161 -2.21 -15.45 13.62
N ALA A 162 -1.45 -14.68 12.83
CA ALA A 162 0.00 -14.63 13.00
C ALA A 162 0.40 -13.95 14.31
N SER A 163 1.28 -14.58 15.07
CA SER A 163 1.80 -14.02 16.30
C SER A 163 2.58 -12.72 16.09
N ALA A 164 3.19 -12.59 14.90
CA ALA A 164 3.97 -11.40 14.54
C ALA A 164 3.14 -10.11 14.50
N VAL A 165 1.80 -10.23 14.35
CA VAL A 165 0.90 -9.07 14.31
C VAL A 165 0.57 -8.58 15.72
N ARG A 166 0.59 -9.50 16.67
CA ARG A 166 0.25 -9.19 18.07
C ARG A 166 1.36 -8.36 18.69
N GLY A 167 0.99 -7.28 19.35
CA GLY A 167 1.95 -6.39 19.99
C GLY A 167 2.55 -5.33 19.05
N MET A 168 2.18 -5.33 17.76
CA MET A 168 2.55 -4.25 16.85
C MET A 168 1.52 -3.13 16.90
N SER A 169 1.99 -1.89 16.76
CA SER A 169 1.10 -0.74 16.59
C SER A 169 1.01 -0.40 15.10
N PHE A 170 -0.20 -0.22 14.62
CA PHE A 170 -0.47 0.09 13.22
C PHE A 170 -1.18 1.43 13.09
N ASN A 171 -0.77 2.21 12.09
CA ASN A 171 -1.49 3.42 11.67
C ASN A 171 -2.68 3.06 10.80
N ILE A 172 -2.55 2.03 9.97
CA ILE A 172 -3.64 1.49 9.15
C ILE A 172 -3.62 -0.03 9.22
N LEU A 173 -4.81 -0.60 9.38
CA LEU A 173 -5.04 -2.05 9.24
C LEU A 173 -6.06 -2.28 8.13
N PHE A 174 -5.66 -3.05 7.13
CA PHE A 174 -6.58 -3.55 6.11
C PHE A 174 -6.86 -5.02 6.39
N LEU A 175 -8.11 -5.33 6.71
CA LEU A 175 -8.58 -6.68 7.02
C LEU A 175 -9.38 -7.19 5.80
N ASP A 176 -8.75 -8.02 4.97
CA ASP A 176 -9.43 -8.56 3.78
C ASP A 176 -10.18 -9.85 4.12
N GLU A 177 -11.41 -9.94 3.63
CA GLU A 177 -12.27 -11.11 3.83
C GLU A 177 -12.40 -11.52 5.30
N PHE A 178 -12.46 -10.55 6.22
CA PHE A 178 -12.46 -10.81 7.67
C PHE A 178 -13.65 -11.66 8.12
N ALA A 179 -14.75 -11.66 7.36
CA ALA A 179 -15.93 -12.51 7.65
C ALA A 179 -15.60 -14.02 7.64
N PHE A 180 -14.49 -14.41 7.01
CA PHE A 180 -14.06 -15.82 6.98
C PHE A 180 -13.09 -16.19 8.12
N VAL A 181 -12.75 -15.22 8.97
CA VAL A 181 -11.90 -15.49 10.14
C VAL A 181 -12.75 -16.18 11.22
N PRO A 182 -12.31 -17.32 11.77
CA PRO A 182 -13.08 -17.97 12.86
C PRO A 182 -13.29 -17.03 14.04
N ASN A 183 -14.46 -17.13 14.69
CA ASN A 183 -14.85 -16.20 15.76
C ASN A 183 -13.80 -16.09 16.86
N HIS A 184 -13.26 -17.22 17.33
CA HIS A 184 -12.25 -17.20 18.39
C HIS A 184 -10.97 -16.45 17.98
N VAL A 185 -10.58 -16.55 16.70
CA VAL A 185 -9.42 -15.82 16.17
C VAL A 185 -9.74 -14.33 16.05
N ALA A 186 -10.97 -14.00 15.64
CA ALA A 186 -11.42 -12.61 15.53
C ALA A 186 -11.45 -11.95 16.92
N ASP A 187 -11.96 -12.67 17.94
CA ASP A 187 -12.03 -12.15 19.31
C ASP A 187 -10.61 -11.89 19.85
N ASP A 188 -9.69 -12.86 19.69
CA ASP A 188 -8.28 -12.71 20.10
C ASP A 188 -7.62 -11.54 19.35
N PHE A 189 -7.92 -11.40 18.06
CA PHE A 189 -7.38 -10.31 17.23
C PHE A 189 -7.86 -8.96 17.78
N PHE A 190 -9.17 -8.80 17.98
CA PHE A 190 -9.71 -7.53 18.47
C PHE A 190 -9.19 -7.20 19.88
N ALA A 191 -8.99 -8.20 20.73
CA ALA A 191 -8.45 -7.96 22.06
C ALA A 191 -6.98 -7.51 22.04
N SER A 192 -6.19 -8.00 21.08
CA SER A 192 -4.73 -7.78 21.08
C SER A 192 -4.25 -6.69 20.11
N VAL A 193 -4.97 -6.46 19.03
CA VAL A 193 -4.52 -5.56 17.95
C VAL A 193 -5.36 -4.27 17.89
N TYR A 194 -6.68 -4.38 18.06
CA TYR A 194 -7.59 -3.25 17.94
C TYR A 194 -7.27 -2.07 18.87
N PRO A 195 -6.86 -2.27 20.13
CA PRO A 195 -6.54 -1.14 21.00
C PRO A 195 -5.34 -0.31 20.53
N THR A 196 -4.53 -0.80 19.60
CA THR A 196 -3.36 -0.09 19.07
C THR A 196 -3.61 0.73 17.81
N UNK A 197 -4.65 0.55 17.55
CA UNK A 197 -5.01 1.17 16.36
C UNK A 197 -5.23 2.48 16.31
#